data_8d313fa093e299b6d480616b62da4db9
#
_entry.id   8d313fa093e299b6d480616b62da4db9
#
_cell.length_a   1.000
_cell.length_b   1.000
_cell.length_c   1.000
_cell.angle_alpha   90.00
_cell.angle_beta   90.00
_cell.angle_gamma   90.00
#
_symmetry.space_group_name_H-M   'P 1'
#
loop_
_entity.id
_entity.type
_entity.pdbx_description
1 polymer ?
#
loop_
_entity_poly.entity_id
_entity_poly.type
_entity_poly.pdbx_seq_one_letter_code
_entity_poly.pdbx_strand_id
1 'polypeptide(L)'
;AEAHQMYAASQAHPELVAQIVPSPLGLRAHQVICEMLESEVIGDLREIVVLATNDTLLDPTTPLHWRQSEQYSGLNMLALGIVHEPLVRWVPDPVRVLAQTQTFTRSRSDADTGQMQQVGTPDSVHVLTELPNGVRGIYHLSGVCHQGPTTQIHLYGTAGTLKYLLAPEDKLLLAKKGETEFAEVSIPEEKVGGWRVEEEFVNAIRGEEKVKFNDFRTGVRY
;
A
#
# COMPACT_ATOMS: atom_id res chain seq x y z
N ALA A 1 -4.01 11.42 15.07
CA ALA A 1 -3.53 11.89 16.40
C ALA A 1 -2.46 10.96 16.97
N GLU A 2 -2.70 9.64 17.05
CA GLU A 2 -1.79 8.65 17.66
C GLU A 2 -0.45 8.55 16.91
N ALA A 3 -0.44 8.48 15.58
CA ALA A 3 0.79 8.43 14.79
C ALA A 3 1.72 9.62 15.07
N HIS A 4 1.16 10.84 15.19
CA HIS A 4 1.94 12.03 15.58
C HIS A 4 2.49 11.95 17.01
N GLN A 5 1.74 11.37 17.95
CA GLN A 5 2.21 11.16 19.33
C GLN A 5 3.36 10.15 19.36
N MET A 6 3.24 9.04 18.61
CA MET A 6 4.30 8.04 18.48
C MET A 6 5.55 8.63 17.84
N TYR A 7 5.40 9.45 16.78
CA TYR A 7 6.51 10.15 16.17
C TYR A 7 7.18 11.13 17.15
N ALA A 8 6.40 11.93 17.87
CA ALA A 8 6.93 12.84 18.89
C ALA A 8 7.70 12.10 19.99
N ALA A 9 7.18 10.95 20.46
CA ALA A 9 7.87 10.10 21.43
C ALA A 9 9.20 9.56 20.88
N SER A 10 9.23 9.12 19.62
CA SER A 10 10.49 8.65 19.00
C SER A 10 11.53 9.77 18.87
N GLN A 11 11.10 11.02 18.64
CA GLN A 11 12.01 12.17 18.58
C GLN A 11 12.52 12.61 19.96
N ALA A 12 11.77 12.34 21.03
CA ALA A 12 12.19 12.62 22.39
C ALA A 12 13.24 11.63 22.90
N HIS A 13 13.40 10.48 22.24
CA HIS A 13 14.33 9.41 22.59
C HIS A 13 15.19 8.99 21.39
N PRO A 14 16.03 9.89 20.84
CA PRO A 14 16.84 9.61 19.65
C PRO A 14 17.92 8.54 19.88
N GLU A 15 18.21 8.20 21.14
CA GLU A 15 19.11 7.12 21.51
C GLU A 15 18.50 5.72 21.30
N LEU A 16 17.19 5.64 21.11
CA LEU A 16 16.50 4.38 20.89
C LEU A 16 16.22 4.16 19.40
N VAL A 17 16.35 2.91 18.97
CA VAL A 17 15.94 2.52 17.63
C VAL A 17 14.41 2.42 17.59
N ALA A 18 13.80 3.21 16.71
CA ALA A 18 12.35 3.22 16.50
C ALA A 18 12.03 2.83 15.04
N GLN A 19 11.33 1.71 14.84
CA GLN A 19 10.96 1.18 13.53
C GLN A 19 9.47 0.81 13.53
N ILE A 20 8.81 1.10 12.41
CA ILE A 20 7.48 0.58 12.09
C ILE A 20 7.66 -0.58 11.11
N VAL A 21 6.91 -1.65 11.32
CA VAL A 21 6.90 -2.79 10.39
C VAL A 21 6.37 -2.33 9.02
N PRO A 22 7.14 -2.45 7.95
CA PRO A 22 6.71 -2.05 6.61
C PRO A 22 5.66 -2.99 6.04
N SER A 23 5.00 -2.59 4.97
CA SER A 23 4.21 -3.50 4.15
C SER A 23 5.12 -4.59 3.57
N PRO A 24 4.73 -5.87 3.62
CA PRO A 24 5.47 -6.95 2.94
C PRO A 24 5.34 -6.86 1.41
N LEU A 25 4.36 -6.10 0.92
CA LEU A 25 4.12 -5.94 -0.51
C LEU A 25 5.22 -5.10 -1.16
N GLY A 26 5.60 -5.48 -2.37
CA GLY A 26 6.52 -4.72 -3.20
C GLY A 26 7.99 -4.73 -2.75
N LEU A 27 8.36 -5.48 -1.73
CA LEU A 27 9.75 -5.56 -1.26
C LEU A 27 10.66 -6.19 -2.33
N ARG A 28 10.20 -7.27 -2.96
CA ARG A 28 10.98 -8.02 -3.94
C ARG A 28 11.51 -7.18 -5.10
N ALA A 29 10.67 -6.32 -5.67
CA ALA A 29 11.03 -5.51 -6.83
C ALA A 29 11.40 -4.07 -6.48
N HIS A 30 11.41 -3.69 -5.19
CA HIS A 30 11.60 -2.31 -4.76
C HIS A 30 12.80 -1.62 -5.41
N GLN A 31 13.98 -2.23 -5.33
CA GLN A 31 15.21 -1.64 -5.87
C GLN A 31 15.14 -1.45 -7.38
N VAL A 32 14.63 -2.46 -8.11
CA VAL A 32 14.49 -2.39 -9.56
C VAL A 32 13.50 -1.32 -9.99
N ILE A 33 12.37 -1.17 -9.27
CA ILE A 33 11.40 -0.10 -9.55
C ILE A 33 12.03 1.29 -9.35
N CYS A 34 12.76 1.50 -8.25
CA CYS A 34 13.45 2.76 -8.00
C CYS A 34 14.44 3.08 -9.14
N GLU A 35 15.30 2.14 -9.53
CA GLU A 35 16.27 2.31 -10.61
C GLU A 35 15.56 2.60 -11.97
N MET A 36 14.46 1.94 -12.27
CA MET A 36 13.69 2.16 -13.49
C MET A 36 13.03 3.54 -13.53
N LEU A 37 12.55 4.04 -12.40
CA LEU A 37 12.00 5.39 -12.30
C LEU A 37 13.10 6.46 -12.37
N GLU A 38 14.23 6.25 -11.68
CA GLU A 38 15.38 7.16 -11.72
C GLU A 38 16.02 7.23 -13.12
N SER A 39 16.04 6.13 -13.87
CA SER A 39 16.53 6.07 -15.25
C SER A 39 15.47 6.44 -16.30
N GLU A 40 14.32 6.94 -15.86
CA GLU A 40 13.22 7.40 -16.73
C GLU A 40 12.76 6.36 -17.76
N VAL A 41 12.81 5.06 -17.44
CA VAL A 41 12.42 3.97 -18.36
C VAL A 41 11.00 4.16 -18.91
N ILE A 42 10.09 4.72 -18.10
CA ILE A 42 8.72 5.05 -18.53
C ILE A 42 8.54 6.54 -18.87
N GLY A 43 9.63 7.33 -18.85
CA GLY A 43 9.59 8.79 -19.01
C GLY A 43 8.93 9.50 -17.84
N ASP A 44 8.39 10.70 -18.07
CA ASP A 44 7.66 11.46 -17.05
C ASP A 44 6.41 10.71 -16.60
N LEU A 45 6.26 10.47 -15.30
CA LEU A 45 5.04 9.90 -14.71
C LEU A 45 3.84 10.82 -14.95
N ARG A 46 2.70 10.27 -15.35
CA ARG A 46 1.46 10.99 -15.63
C ARG A 46 0.31 10.53 -14.76
N GLU A 47 0.12 9.21 -14.67
CA GLU A 47 -1.00 8.66 -13.90
C GLU A 47 -0.55 7.44 -13.09
N ILE A 48 -1.27 7.23 -11.98
CA ILE A 48 -1.09 6.10 -11.06
C ILE A 48 -2.44 5.44 -10.86
N VAL A 49 -2.48 4.12 -10.93
CA VAL A 49 -3.67 3.34 -10.58
C VAL A 49 -3.31 2.33 -9.51
N VAL A 50 -4.03 2.34 -8.41
CA VAL A 50 -3.89 1.41 -7.28
C VAL A 50 -5.17 0.62 -7.15
N LEU A 51 -5.07 -0.69 -7.27
CA LEU A 51 -6.20 -1.61 -7.20
C LEU A 51 -5.96 -2.62 -6.07
N ALA A 52 -6.99 -2.85 -5.26
CA ALA A 52 -7.00 -3.92 -4.27
C ALA A 52 -8.44 -4.35 -4.04
N THR A 53 -8.92 -5.27 -4.87
CA THR A 53 -10.32 -5.71 -4.81
C THR A 53 -10.43 -7.20 -4.58
N ASN A 54 -11.49 -7.58 -3.88
CA ASN A 54 -11.89 -8.96 -3.63
C ASN A 54 -13.39 -9.01 -3.31
N ASP A 55 -13.91 -10.17 -3.00
CA ASP A 55 -15.32 -10.40 -2.68
C ASP A 55 -15.56 -10.91 -1.25
N THR A 56 -14.57 -10.79 -0.38
CA THR A 56 -14.62 -11.34 1.00
C THR A 56 -15.74 -10.73 1.86
N LEU A 57 -16.22 -9.54 1.51
CA LEU A 57 -17.29 -8.82 2.20
C LEU A 57 -18.62 -8.83 1.42
N LEU A 58 -18.66 -9.51 0.27
CA LEU A 58 -19.84 -9.53 -0.61
C LEU A 58 -21.02 -10.25 0.04
N ASP A 59 -20.77 -11.39 0.72
CA ASP A 59 -21.80 -12.13 1.42
C ASP A 59 -22.18 -11.40 2.73
N PRO A 60 -23.43 -10.92 2.88
CA PRO A 60 -23.87 -10.22 4.09
C PRO A 60 -23.95 -11.12 5.32
N THR A 61 -23.94 -12.44 5.15
CA THR A 61 -23.97 -13.42 6.26
C THR A 61 -22.59 -13.71 6.86
N THR A 62 -21.50 -13.30 6.18
CA THR A 62 -20.15 -13.42 6.73
C THR A 62 -20.04 -12.63 8.04
N PRO A 63 -19.52 -13.25 9.12
CA PRO A 63 -19.35 -12.58 10.40
C PRO A 63 -18.49 -11.33 10.32
N LEU A 64 -18.65 -10.45 11.30
CA LEU A 64 -17.87 -9.22 11.41
C LEU A 64 -16.38 -9.54 11.54
N HIS A 65 -15.59 -9.04 10.61
CA HIS A 65 -14.14 -9.12 10.70
C HIS A 65 -13.62 -7.96 11.57
N TRP A 66 -12.55 -8.17 12.35
CA TRP A 66 -12.00 -7.16 13.27
C TRP A 66 -11.65 -5.84 12.57
N ARG A 67 -11.23 -5.89 11.30
CA ARG A 67 -10.97 -4.68 10.48
C ARG A 67 -12.23 -3.88 10.14
N GLN A 68 -13.41 -4.44 10.34
CA GLN A 68 -14.68 -3.74 10.16
C GLN A 68 -15.17 -3.08 11.45
N SER A 69 -14.47 -3.29 12.56
CA SER A 69 -14.71 -2.62 13.84
C SER A 69 -13.86 -1.35 13.92
N GLU A 70 -14.51 -0.19 14.04
CA GLU A 70 -13.83 1.08 14.24
C GLU A 70 -12.97 1.09 15.52
N GLN A 71 -13.42 0.37 16.55
CA GLN A 71 -12.70 0.25 17.82
C GLN A 71 -11.31 -0.38 17.64
N TYR A 72 -11.15 -1.37 16.76
CA TYR A 72 -9.88 -2.09 16.56
C TYR A 72 -9.10 -1.57 15.35
N SER A 73 -9.79 -1.18 14.30
CA SER A 73 -9.19 -0.78 13.03
C SER A 73 -9.05 0.74 12.87
N GLY A 74 -9.74 1.51 13.71
CA GLY A 74 -9.80 2.96 13.55
C GLY A 74 -10.36 3.31 12.16
N LEU A 75 -9.68 4.23 11.49
CA LEU A 75 -10.00 4.64 10.12
C LEU A 75 -9.25 3.83 9.05
N ASN A 76 -8.46 2.82 9.45
CA ASN A 76 -7.75 1.95 8.50
C ASN A 76 -8.72 0.95 7.87
N MET A 77 -9.21 1.28 6.70
CA MET A 77 -10.24 0.54 5.98
C MET A 77 -9.64 -0.37 4.91
N LEU A 78 -10.18 -1.56 4.77
CA LEU A 78 -9.77 -2.55 3.78
C LEU A 78 -8.24 -2.80 3.86
N ALA A 79 -7.55 -2.69 2.73
CA ALA A 79 -6.10 -2.82 2.62
C ALA A 79 -5.40 -1.49 2.28
N LEU A 80 -6.02 -0.32 2.56
CA LEU A 80 -5.52 0.97 2.07
C LEU A 80 -4.09 1.23 2.52
N GLY A 81 -3.79 1.14 3.81
CA GLY A 81 -2.46 1.43 4.35
C GLY A 81 -1.39 0.49 3.80
N ILE A 82 -1.66 -0.82 3.80
CA ILE A 82 -0.69 -1.83 3.34
C ILE A 82 -0.40 -1.78 1.84
N VAL A 83 -1.32 -1.23 1.03
CA VAL A 83 -1.13 -1.07 -0.42
C VAL A 83 -0.57 0.31 -0.76
N HIS A 84 -0.91 1.35 0.01
CA HIS A 84 -0.38 2.70 -0.19
C HIS A 84 1.10 2.81 0.21
N GLU A 85 1.51 2.13 1.26
CA GLU A 85 2.87 2.19 1.79
C GLU A 85 3.95 1.83 0.75
N PRO A 86 3.85 0.75 -0.07
CA PRO A 86 4.79 0.52 -1.16
C PRO A 86 4.89 1.69 -2.14
N LEU A 87 3.77 2.32 -2.45
CA LEU A 87 3.75 3.42 -3.41
C LEU A 87 4.54 4.64 -2.92
N VAL A 88 4.45 4.98 -1.62
CA VAL A 88 5.21 6.11 -1.05
C VAL A 88 6.72 5.90 -1.02
N ARG A 89 7.19 4.68 -1.28
CA ARG A 89 8.61 4.38 -1.48
C ARG A 89 9.09 4.79 -2.88
N TRP A 90 8.18 4.92 -3.87
CA TRP A 90 8.50 5.09 -5.28
C TRP A 90 8.13 6.47 -5.83
N VAL A 91 7.10 7.10 -5.26
CA VAL A 91 6.58 8.38 -5.75
C VAL A 91 6.38 9.38 -4.61
N PRO A 92 6.34 10.69 -4.90
CA PRO A 92 6.05 11.72 -3.91
C PRO A 92 4.66 11.58 -3.30
N ASP A 93 4.48 12.16 -2.11
CA ASP A 93 3.17 12.23 -1.46
C ASP A 93 2.18 13.07 -2.27
N PRO A 94 0.87 12.72 -2.24
CA PRO A 94 -0.15 13.53 -2.87
C PRO A 94 -0.30 14.88 -2.15
N VAL A 95 -0.53 15.94 -2.93
CA VAL A 95 -0.80 17.30 -2.43
C VAL A 95 -2.29 17.57 -2.26
N ARG A 96 -3.14 16.76 -2.91
CA ARG A 96 -4.60 16.81 -2.78
C ARG A 96 -5.19 15.42 -2.86
N VAL A 97 -6.27 15.20 -2.10
CA VAL A 97 -7.05 13.97 -2.11
C VAL A 97 -8.55 14.27 -2.09
N LEU A 98 -9.30 13.45 -2.81
CA LEU A 98 -10.75 13.35 -2.73
C LEU A 98 -11.12 11.88 -2.58
N ALA A 99 -11.93 11.54 -1.58
CA ALA A 99 -12.32 10.17 -1.34
C ALA A 99 -13.84 10.01 -1.28
N GLN A 100 -14.31 8.86 -1.76
CA GLN A 100 -15.68 8.39 -1.61
C GLN A 100 -15.66 7.01 -1.00
N THR A 101 -16.51 6.78 -0.01
CA THR A 101 -16.63 5.50 0.69
C THR A 101 -18.06 5.02 0.71
N GLN A 102 -18.26 3.70 0.77
CA GLN A 102 -19.57 3.09 0.90
C GLN A 102 -19.52 1.86 1.80
N THR A 103 -20.48 1.72 2.70
CA THR A 103 -20.75 0.52 3.48
C THR A 103 -22.06 -0.07 2.98
N PHE A 104 -21.98 -1.19 2.25
CA PHE A 104 -23.16 -1.87 1.69
C PHE A 104 -23.83 -2.75 2.75
N THR A 105 -23.05 -3.48 3.54
CA THR A 105 -23.54 -4.29 4.66
C THR A 105 -23.30 -3.56 5.98
N ARG A 106 -24.34 -2.92 6.52
CA ARG A 106 -24.22 -2.03 7.70
C ARG A 106 -24.14 -2.76 9.04
N SER A 107 -24.49 -4.04 9.09
CA SER A 107 -24.40 -4.84 10.31
C SER A 107 -24.08 -6.28 9.96
N ARG A 108 -23.28 -6.92 10.81
CA ARG A 108 -22.88 -8.32 10.68
C ARG A 108 -22.94 -9.00 12.04
N SER A 109 -23.10 -10.32 12.06
CA SER A 109 -23.02 -11.10 13.30
C SER A 109 -21.57 -11.11 13.82
N ASP A 110 -21.42 -10.90 15.09
CA ASP A 110 -20.16 -11.15 15.79
C ASP A 110 -19.91 -12.68 15.85
N ALA A 111 -18.68 -13.10 15.53
CA ALA A 111 -18.34 -14.51 15.40
C ALA A 111 -18.41 -15.28 16.72
N ASP A 112 -18.15 -14.61 17.84
CA ASP A 112 -18.06 -15.24 19.17
C ASP A 112 -19.43 -15.25 19.89
N THR A 113 -20.18 -14.15 19.74
CA THR A 113 -21.43 -13.96 20.49
C THR A 113 -22.69 -14.21 19.67
N GLY A 114 -22.58 -14.21 18.33
CA GLY A 114 -23.71 -14.28 17.40
C GLY A 114 -24.59 -13.01 17.37
N GLN A 115 -24.26 -11.99 18.16
CA GLN A 115 -25.02 -10.75 18.20
C GLN A 115 -24.70 -9.88 16.99
N MET A 116 -25.73 -9.15 16.51
CA MET A 116 -25.53 -8.19 15.41
C MET A 116 -24.77 -6.97 15.89
N GLN A 117 -23.67 -6.67 15.20
CA GLN A 117 -22.80 -5.52 15.45
C GLN A 117 -22.82 -4.59 14.23
N GLN A 118 -22.64 -3.30 14.47
CA GLN A 118 -22.51 -2.30 13.41
C GLN A 118 -21.14 -2.45 12.73
N VAL A 119 -21.15 -2.37 11.40
CA VAL A 119 -19.92 -2.26 10.59
C VAL A 119 -19.44 -0.81 10.63
N GLY A 120 -18.27 -0.57 11.23
CA GLY A 120 -17.71 0.76 11.45
C GLY A 120 -16.83 1.28 10.31
N THR A 121 -16.41 0.39 9.38
CA THR A 121 -15.54 0.77 8.25
C THR A 121 -16.21 0.46 6.90
N PRO A 122 -15.86 1.19 5.82
CA PRO A 122 -16.43 0.97 4.50
C PRO A 122 -16.08 -0.39 3.88
N ASP A 123 -16.99 -0.92 3.05
CA ASP A 123 -16.77 -2.09 2.19
C ASP A 123 -16.12 -1.72 0.85
N SER A 124 -16.17 -0.44 0.47
CA SER A 124 -15.62 0.08 -0.78
C SER A 124 -15.10 1.51 -0.60
N VAL A 125 -13.93 1.77 -1.20
CA VAL A 125 -13.24 3.07 -1.14
C VAL A 125 -12.69 3.41 -2.51
N HIS A 126 -13.03 4.61 -3.00
CA HIS A 126 -12.40 5.23 -4.15
C HIS A 126 -11.66 6.49 -3.70
N VAL A 127 -10.42 6.65 -4.16
CA VAL A 127 -9.64 7.86 -3.85
C VAL A 127 -9.07 8.43 -5.15
N LEU A 128 -9.23 9.73 -5.35
CA LEU A 128 -8.54 10.50 -6.37
C LEU A 128 -7.43 11.29 -5.70
N THR A 129 -6.24 11.27 -6.27
CA THR A 129 -5.08 12.00 -5.76
C THR A 129 -4.49 12.89 -6.84
N GLU A 130 -3.91 14.02 -6.40
CA GLU A 130 -3.05 14.87 -7.21
C GLU A 130 -1.68 14.91 -6.51
N LEU A 131 -0.63 14.53 -7.24
CA LEU A 131 0.75 14.57 -6.79
C LEU A 131 1.43 15.85 -7.31
N PRO A 132 2.65 16.21 -6.84
CA PRO A 132 3.44 17.27 -7.46
C PRO A 132 3.59 17.08 -8.97
N ASN A 133 3.76 18.20 -9.69
CA ASN A 133 3.88 18.22 -11.16
C ASN A 133 2.63 17.75 -11.94
N GLY A 134 1.46 17.72 -11.28
CA GLY A 134 0.19 17.39 -11.93
C GLY A 134 -0.02 15.89 -12.19
N VAL A 135 0.80 15.01 -11.62
CA VAL A 135 0.57 13.57 -11.66
C VAL A 135 -0.73 13.25 -10.92
N ARG A 136 -1.56 12.38 -11.48
CA ARG A 136 -2.88 12.03 -10.93
C ARG A 136 -2.92 10.55 -10.55
N GLY A 137 -3.59 10.26 -9.43
CA GLY A 137 -3.76 8.89 -8.97
C GLY A 137 -5.22 8.53 -8.74
N ILE A 138 -5.52 7.26 -8.98
CA ILE A 138 -6.82 6.64 -8.67
C ILE A 138 -6.58 5.42 -7.82
N TYR A 139 -7.32 5.29 -6.72
CA TYR A 139 -7.36 4.09 -5.88
C TYR A 139 -8.75 3.50 -5.94
N HIS A 140 -8.83 2.21 -6.13
CA HIS A 140 -10.04 1.42 -5.98
C HIS A 140 -9.75 0.23 -5.06
N LEU A 141 -10.25 0.32 -3.82
CA LEU A 141 -10.19 -0.76 -2.85
C LEU A 141 -11.59 -1.21 -2.52
N SER A 142 -11.84 -2.50 -2.57
CA SER A 142 -13.18 -3.03 -2.33
C SER A 142 -13.14 -4.47 -1.85
N GLY A 143 -13.98 -4.79 -0.86
CA GLY A 143 -14.25 -6.15 -0.40
C GLY A 143 -15.50 -6.77 -1.04
N VAL A 144 -16.15 -6.08 -2.00
CA VAL A 144 -17.43 -6.52 -2.59
C VAL A 144 -17.37 -6.65 -4.12
N CYS A 145 -16.17 -6.78 -4.69
CA CYS A 145 -15.97 -6.95 -6.13
C CYS A 145 -15.67 -8.41 -6.46
N HIS A 146 -16.69 -9.17 -6.88
CA HIS A 146 -16.49 -10.51 -7.40
C HIS A 146 -15.67 -10.48 -8.70
N GLN A 147 -14.61 -11.32 -8.80
CA GLN A 147 -13.69 -11.37 -9.94
C GLN A 147 -13.05 -10.01 -10.29
N GLY A 148 -12.97 -9.10 -9.32
CA GLY A 148 -12.28 -7.84 -9.50
C GLY A 148 -10.75 -8.02 -9.58
N PRO A 149 -10.01 -7.00 -10.07
CA PRO A 149 -8.57 -7.05 -10.14
C PRO A 149 -7.95 -7.22 -8.75
N THR A 150 -6.93 -8.08 -8.66
CA THR A 150 -6.15 -8.33 -7.44
C THR A 150 -5.33 -7.09 -7.03
N THR A 151 -4.46 -7.22 -6.04
CA THR A 151 -3.66 -6.09 -5.56
C THR A 151 -2.58 -5.71 -6.58
N GLN A 152 -2.69 -4.52 -7.16
CA GLN A 152 -1.83 -4.04 -8.25
C GLN A 152 -1.56 -2.54 -8.13
N ILE A 153 -0.37 -2.12 -8.59
CA ILE A 153 -0.01 -0.72 -8.80
C ILE A 153 0.45 -0.56 -10.25
N HIS A 154 -0.12 0.44 -10.94
CA HIS A 154 0.26 0.79 -12.30
C HIS A 154 0.81 2.22 -12.31
N LEU A 155 1.94 2.41 -12.97
CA LEU A 155 2.61 3.70 -13.16
C LEU A 155 2.65 3.99 -14.67
N TYR A 156 1.89 4.97 -15.12
CA TYR A 156 1.78 5.35 -16.52
C TYR A 156 2.65 6.58 -16.79
N GLY A 157 3.64 6.42 -17.63
CA GLY A 157 4.54 7.48 -18.04
C GLY A 157 4.44 7.84 -19.52
N THR A 158 5.21 8.84 -19.96
CA THR A 158 5.21 9.31 -21.34
C THR A 158 5.90 8.35 -22.33
N ALA A 159 6.79 7.48 -21.82
CA ALA A 159 7.57 6.53 -22.62
C ALA A 159 7.21 5.06 -22.35
N GLY A 160 6.32 4.77 -21.40
CA GLY A 160 5.91 3.40 -21.06
C GLY A 160 5.06 3.30 -19.83
N THR A 161 4.78 2.06 -19.43
CA THR A 161 3.97 1.71 -18.26
C THR A 161 4.66 0.62 -17.47
N LEU A 162 4.82 0.85 -16.17
CA LEU A 162 5.14 -0.20 -15.19
C LEU A 162 3.84 -0.68 -14.55
N LYS A 163 3.68 -1.99 -14.46
CA LYS A 163 2.55 -2.61 -13.78
C LYS A 163 3.09 -3.65 -12.80
N TYR A 164 2.84 -3.45 -11.52
CA TYR A 164 3.22 -4.42 -10.50
C TYR A 164 1.99 -5.16 -9.98
N LEU A 165 1.94 -6.45 -10.23
CA LEU A 165 0.98 -7.39 -9.64
C LEU A 165 1.54 -7.78 -8.26
N LEU A 166 1.12 -7.06 -7.21
CA LEU A 166 1.70 -7.18 -5.88
C LEU A 166 1.32 -8.50 -5.18
N ALA A 167 0.08 -8.92 -5.34
CA ALA A 167 -0.43 -10.14 -4.72
C ALA A 167 -1.60 -10.70 -5.55
N PRO A 168 -1.68 -12.04 -5.72
CA PRO A 168 -0.74 -13.05 -5.21
C PRO A 168 0.52 -13.28 -6.07
N GLU A 169 0.63 -12.65 -7.25
CA GLU A 169 1.59 -13.01 -8.31
C GLU A 169 3.02 -12.55 -8.02
N ASP A 170 3.20 -11.39 -7.35
CA ASP A 170 4.49 -10.70 -7.12
C ASP A 170 5.33 -10.53 -8.40
N LYS A 171 4.71 -9.96 -9.46
CA LYS A 171 5.29 -9.79 -10.79
C LYS A 171 5.34 -8.34 -11.22
N LEU A 172 6.53 -7.90 -11.65
CA LEU A 172 6.73 -6.60 -12.28
C LEU A 172 6.69 -6.74 -13.80
N LEU A 173 5.86 -5.93 -14.44
CA LEU A 173 5.63 -5.92 -15.87
C LEU A 173 5.97 -4.54 -16.45
N LEU A 174 6.57 -4.50 -17.63
CA LEU A 174 6.88 -3.29 -18.38
C LEU A 174 6.31 -3.39 -19.81
N ALA A 175 5.69 -2.31 -20.26
CA ALA A 175 5.43 -2.09 -21.69
C ALA A 175 5.97 -0.71 -22.05
N LYS A 176 6.87 -0.64 -23.04
CA LYS A 176 7.37 0.61 -23.59
C LYS A 176 6.44 1.16 -24.66
N LYS A 177 6.55 2.45 -24.92
CA LYS A 177 5.76 3.11 -25.97
C LYS A 177 5.95 2.40 -27.32
N GLY A 178 4.84 1.98 -27.92
CA GLY A 178 4.81 1.25 -29.19
C GLY A 178 4.76 -0.28 -29.03
N GLU A 179 4.98 -0.82 -27.83
CA GLU A 179 4.76 -2.23 -27.56
C GLU A 179 3.26 -2.49 -27.31
N THR A 180 2.77 -3.64 -27.74
CA THR A 180 1.35 -4.05 -27.63
C THR A 180 1.10 -4.96 -26.43
N GLU A 181 2.16 -5.51 -25.84
CA GLU A 181 2.09 -6.47 -24.74
C GLU A 181 3.06 -6.08 -23.63
N PHE A 182 2.73 -6.49 -22.42
CA PHE A 182 3.62 -6.37 -21.28
C PHE A 182 4.64 -7.50 -21.26
N ALA A 183 5.89 -7.16 -21.05
CA ALA A 183 6.95 -8.13 -20.74
C ALA A 183 7.19 -8.18 -19.23
N GLU A 184 7.43 -9.39 -18.69
CA GLU A 184 7.85 -9.53 -17.29
C GLU A 184 9.29 -9.02 -17.13
N VAL A 185 9.50 -8.16 -16.14
CA VAL A 185 10.82 -7.63 -15.78
C VAL A 185 11.53 -8.66 -14.90
N SER A 186 12.65 -9.18 -15.38
CA SER A 186 13.51 -10.04 -14.57
C SER A 186 14.16 -9.23 -13.45
N ILE A 187 14.05 -9.71 -12.21
CA ILE A 187 14.71 -9.10 -11.05
C ILE A 187 15.99 -9.87 -10.80
N PRO A 188 17.18 -9.24 -10.97
CA PRO A 188 18.45 -9.90 -10.69
C PRO A 188 18.52 -10.37 -9.23
N GLU A 189 19.15 -11.50 -8.97
CA GLU A 189 19.17 -12.14 -7.65
C GLU A 189 19.73 -11.19 -6.56
N GLU A 190 20.76 -10.43 -6.90
CA GLU A 190 21.40 -9.44 -6.02
C GLU A 190 20.53 -8.22 -5.71
N LYS A 191 19.42 -8.02 -6.46
CA LYS A 191 18.45 -6.92 -6.27
C LYS A 191 17.10 -7.38 -5.70
N VAL A 192 16.97 -8.68 -5.49
CA VAL A 192 15.76 -9.24 -4.88
C VAL A 192 15.67 -8.75 -3.44
N GLY A 193 14.69 -7.89 -3.17
CA GLY A 193 14.36 -7.51 -1.80
C GLY A 193 13.55 -8.59 -1.09
N GLY A 194 13.55 -8.53 0.22
CA GLY A 194 12.83 -9.51 1.04
C GLY A 194 12.53 -8.97 2.44
N TRP A 195 11.86 -9.80 3.22
CA TRP A 195 11.57 -9.50 4.60
C TRP A 195 12.80 -9.64 5.47
N ARG A 196 13.32 -8.52 5.98
CA ARG A 196 14.50 -8.45 6.84
C ARG A 196 14.26 -7.54 8.07
N VAL A 197 13.02 -7.32 8.41
CA VAL A 197 12.61 -6.32 9.40
C VAL A 197 13.26 -6.55 10.77
N GLU A 198 13.25 -7.80 11.24
CA GLU A 198 13.81 -8.19 12.53
C GLU A 198 15.35 -8.08 12.51
N GLU A 199 15.99 -8.48 11.41
CA GLU A 199 17.44 -8.38 11.22
C GLU A 199 17.85 -6.91 11.18
N GLU A 200 17.19 -6.09 10.38
CA GLU A 200 17.44 -4.65 10.26
C GLU A 200 17.29 -3.94 11.61
N PHE A 201 16.26 -4.29 12.38
CA PHE A 201 16.04 -3.72 13.71
C PHE A 201 17.16 -4.07 14.69
N VAL A 202 17.58 -5.35 14.73
CA VAL A 202 18.68 -5.80 15.58
C VAL A 202 19.99 -5.16 15.17
N ASN A 203 20.29 -5.09 13.86
CA ASN A 203 21.50 -4.48 13.33
C ASN A 203 21.52 -2.95 13.57
N ALA A 204 20.36 -2.30 13.53
CA ALA A 204 20.25 -0.88 13.89
C ALA A 204 20.56 -0.65 15.39
N ILE A 205 20.10 -1.52 16.29
CA ILE A 205 20.45 -1.46 17.72
C ILE A 205 21.96 -1.65 17.92
N ARG A 206 22.60 -2.50 17.13
CA ARG A 206 24.06 -2.74 17.19
C ARG A 206 24.88 -1.63 16.52
N GLY A 207 24.25 -0.72 15.80
CA GLY A 207 24.91 0.32 15.01
C GLY A 207 25.55 -0.19 13.71
N GLU A 208 25.19 -1.37 13.25
CA GLU A 208 25.72 -2.02 12.04
C GLU A 208 25.03 -1.55 10.77
N GLU A 209 23.70 -1.23 10.83
CA GLU A 209 22.96 -0.63 9.74
C GLU A 209 21.89 0.35 10.27
N LYS A 210 21.30 1.13 9.36
CA LYS A 210 20.17 2.00 9.70
C LYS A 210 18.86 1.31 9.34
N VAL A 211 17.78 1.68 10.03
CA VAL A 211 16.43 1.34 9.60
C VAL A 211 16.22 1.82 8.16
N LYS A 212 15.88 0.90 7.24
CA LYS A 212 15.74 1.20 5.80
C LYS A 212 14.33 1.63 5.44
N PHE A 213 13.35 0.90 5.98
CA PHE A 213 11.94 1.17 5.73
C PHE A 213 11.26 1.58 7.02
N ASN A 214 10.36 2.54 6.91
CA ASN A 214 9.35 2.90 7.89
C ASN A 214 9.87 3.17 9.31
N ASP A 215 10.56 4.28 9.44
CA ASP A 215 10.65 4.98 10.71
C ASP A 215 9.28 5.63 11.08
N PHE A 216 9.14 6.13 12.30
CA PHE A 216 7.90 6.79 12.73
C PHE A 216 7.55 8.05 11.93
N ARG A 217 8.54 8.72 11.32
CA ARG A 217 8.30 9.84 10.40
C ARG A 217 7.59 9.36 9.13
N THR A 218 8.05 8.27 8.56
CA THR A 218 7.40 7.63 7.39
C THR A 218 6.00 7.14 7.76
N GLY A 219 5.82 6.55 8.94
CA GLY A 219 4.51 6.10 9.42
C GLY A 219 3.46 7.20 9.62
N VAL A 220 3.88 8.46 9.74
CA VAL A 220 2.94 9.61 9.76
C VAL A 220 2.48 10.00 8.36
N ARG A 221 3.21 9.59 7.30
CA ARG A 221 2.90 9.95 5.91
C ARG A 221 1.77 9.14 5.30
N TYR A 222 1.57 7.88 5.73
CA TYR A 222 0.56 6.99 5.15
C TYR A 222 -0.50 6.50 6.13
#